data_2315fbba97b0c790a7f7eccafcabbb5d
#
_entry.id   2315fbba97b0c790a7f7eccafcabbb5d
#
_cell.length_a   1.000
_cell.length_b   1.000
_cell.length_c   1.000
_cell.angle_alpha   90.00
_cell.angle_beta   90.00
_cell.angle_gamma   90.00
#
_symmetry.space_group_name_H-M   'P 1'
#
loop_
_entity.id
_entity.type
_entity.pdbx_description
1 polymer ?
#
loop_
_entity_poly.entity_id
_entity_poly.type
_entity_poly.pdbx_seq_one_letter_code
_entity_poly.pdbx_strand_id
1 'polypeptide(L)'
;MPQCIKALKRVNVANMKSFVAGAVWGLSLLLTASAAQAQRFTTRTVPQVNAAAKPAVVTPAEDPVVSQIQSVSMFKNGVALIREEFVAPQSGRYALDAVPYAIHGTFFIQSTANVEAVLTQRPCEETVGSVNDLNYQKDLTGKKVRVYFTNANLPPVDGTVAAVDPSVSHTLPPPAASDVTPGYYSPYSSAYYYSRRLDPFETPNASGPILVLNTETGQTVLQQSSIARIDVEGQIGTVTRTRPTLLFNVKTDKPVKISVSYLTKGIAWAPAYKIQLPDEKSNRGTMTIEQTATLVNQWRDFRDAEVSLISGYPKIGCENVISPISNKANLSAFFNQMLRPESGDRGNMMSQMVMNSRMPDDDSNDFPSGSVAASGDGPDIYYHAIGVRSMNKEEVLALSNGKKEAEFERIVEWTVSNTRDENGHPRGDQQNLNTPWDSIQFINPFDFPMTTGPAAIMTEKQFLGQSTSYWTSAGERTTIPITKSLSVSVKADEKEVGRTDELHYMGVRCRRITVAVELTITNRRAEPIKAVVKKQFSGEMENPVEGAKVAQLANQNLNALNRQNEIRWELPLQPGEKKTLEFEYFYYLAY
;
A
#
# COMPACT_ATOMS: atom_id res chain seq x y z
N MET A 1 32.41 -35.04 -15.35
CA MET A 1 33.82 -35.23 -15.82
C MET A 1 34.15 -34.10 -16.77
N PRO A 2 35.37 -33.61 -16.76
CA PRO A 2 35.93 -32.74 -15.70
C PRO A 2 36.53 -31.42 -16.25
N GLN A 3 36.81 -30.48 -15.33
CA GLN A 3 38.04 -29.68 -15.20
C GLN A 3 38.40 -28.59 -16.24
N CYS A 4 38.64 -27.39 -15.67
CA CYS A 4 39.89 -26.61 -15.60
C CYS A 4 39.57 -25.27 -14.93
N ILE A 5 39.88 -24.94 -13.70
CA ILE A 5 41.11 -24.72 -12.91
C ILE A 5 42.11 -23.74 -13.57
N LYS A 6 42.36 -22.68 -12.77
CA LYS A 6 43.56 -21.81 -12.62
C LYS A 6 43.70 -20.61 -13.55
N ALA A 7 43.77 -19.40 -12.99
CA ALA A 7 45.06 -18.86 -12.52
C ALA A 7 44.90 -17.56 -11.71
N LEU A 8 45.49 -17.59 -10.56
CA LEU A 8 46.02 -16.54 -9.72
C LEU A 8 46.86 -15.48 -10.46
N LYS A 9 46.79 -14.21 -10.02
CA LYS A 9 48.02 -13.46 -9.76
C LYS A 9 47.79 -12.39 -8.67
N ARG A 10 48.63 -12.52 -7.64
CA ARG A 10 48.98 -11.57 -6.57
C ARG A 10 49.83 -10.43 -7.15
N VAL A 11 49.70 -9.22 -6.64
CA VAL A 11 50.78 -8.22 -6.44
C VAL A 11 50.29 -7.33 -5.31
N ASN A 12 50.78 -7.41 -4.17
CA ASN A 12 51.96 -6.97 -3.46
C ASN A 12 51.88 -5.50 -2.96
N VAL A 13 52.04 -5.45 -1.64
CA VAL A 13 52.24 -4.34 -0.71
C VAL A 13 53.58 -3.62 -1.02
N ALA A 14 53.63 -2.29 -0.89
CA ALA A 14 54.75 -1.62 -0.21
C ALA A 14 54.52 -0.10 -0.12
N ASN A 15 54.62 0.37 1.11
CA ASN A 15 55.34 1.55 1.59
C ASN A 15 55.11 2.94 0.99
N MET A 16 54.72 3.86 1.85
CA MET A 16 55.69 4.94 2.21
C MET A 16 55.26 5.64 3.51
N LYS A 17 56.25 5.65 4.39
CA LYS A 17 56.34 6.38 5.66
C LYS A 17 56.64 7.86 5.42
N SER A 18 56.27 8.62 6.43
CA SER A 18 56.94 9.84 6.94
C SER A 18 56.64 11.17 6.25
N PHE A 19 56.13 12.09 7.03
CA PHE A 19 56.88 13.31 7.42
C PHE A 19 56.37 13.84 8.77
N VAL A 20 57.33 14.09 9.65
CA VAL A 20 57.28 14.56 11.02
C VAL A 20 57.51 16.08 11.03
N ALA A 21 57.19 16.69 12.17
CA ALA A 21 57.56 18.01 12.69
C ALA A 21 56.57 19.12 12.40
N GLY A 22 56.12 19.92 13.31
CA GLY A 22 56.55 20.29 14.64
C GLY A 22 56.00 21.69 14.91
N ALA A 23 55.57 21.95 16.09
CA ALA A 23 55.76 23.21 16.80
C ALA A 23 55.12 23.14 18.18
N VAL A 24 55.96 23.04 19.17
CA VAL A 24 55.76 23.28 20.60
C VAL A 24 55.96 24.77 20.86
N TRP A 25 55.05 25.39 21.59
CA TRP A 25 55.20 26.55 22.49
C TRP A 25 53.90 26.54 23.32
N GLY A 26 53.82 26.28 24.58
CA GLY A 26 54.59 26.76 25.71
C GLY A 26 53.93 28.01 26.30
N LEU A 27 53.08 27.88 27.35
CA LEU A 27 53.10 28.85 28.43
C LEU A 27 52.47 28.23 29.70
N SER A 28 53.31 28.28 30.75
CA SER A 28 53.07 27.79 32.10
C SER A 28 52.40 28.91 32.95
N LEU A 29 51.78 28.43 34.07
CA LEU A 29 51.59 29.09 35.37
C LEU A 29 50.47 30.17 35.47
N LEU A 30 49.48 29.81 36.31
CA LEU A 30 49.35 30.47 37.64
C LEU A 30 48.37 29.70 38.52
N LEU A 31 48.93 29.01 39.52
CA LEU A 31 48.20 28.54 40.71
C LEU A 31 47.88 29.73 41.59
N THR A 32 46.58 29.93 41.88
CA THR A 32 46.17 30.64 43.11
C THR A 32 45.17 29.79 43.86
N ALA A 33 45.63 29.35 45.04
CA ALA A 33 44.79 28.71 46.05
C ALA A 33 43.77 29.71 46.59
N SER A 34 42.50 29.34 46.59
CA SER A 34 41.48 30.06 47.36
C SER A 34 40.77 29.09 48.26
N ALA A 35 40.81 29.44 49.54
CA ALA A 35 40.38 28.62 50.68
C ALA A 35 38.90 28.28 50.61
N ALA A 36 38.62 27.00 50.86
CA ALA A 36 37.27 26.48 51.06
C ALA A 36 36.68 26.98 52.41
N GLN A 37 35.65 27.81 52.31
CA GLN A 37 34.72 28.03 53.43
C GLN A 37 33.65 26.95 53.40
N ALA A 38 33.75 26.01 54.35
CA ALA A 38 32.70 25.05 54.61
C ALA A 38 31.50 25.75 55.22
N GLN A 39 30.46 25.99 54.44
CA GLN A 39 29.14 26.36 54.97
C GLN A 39 28.44 25.09 55.48
N ARG A 40 28.25 25.00 56.80
CA ARG A 40 27.40 24.02 57.45
C ARG A 40 25.96 24.26 57.02
N PHE A 41 25.43 23.35 56.19
CA PHE A 41 23.99 23.26 55.98
C PHE A 41 23.33 22.68 57.22
N THR A 42 22.64 23.51 57.97
CA THR A 42 21.69 23.07 58.99
C THR A 42 20.51 22.41 58.30
N THR A 43 20.34 21.13 58.53
CA THR A 43 19.15 20.37 58.14
C THR A 43 17.92 20.99 58.82
N ARG A 44 17.16 21.74 58.05
CA ARG A 44 15.83 22.22 58.44
C ARG A 44 14.89 21.02 58.29
N THR A 45 14.46 20.45 59.40
CA THR A 45 13.38 19.46 59.45
C THR A 45 12.13 20.08 58.87
N VAL A 46 11.73 19.60 57.70
CA VAL A 46 10.44 19.95 57.10
C VAL A 46 9.36 19.20 57.90
N PRO A 47 8.32 19.87 58.39
CA PRO A 47 7.23 19.16 59.06
C PRO A 47 6.58 18.20 58.07
N GLN A 48 6.46 16.94 58.49
CA GLN A 48 5.72 15.92 57.76
C GLN A 48 4.26 16.36 57.71
N VAL A 49 3.84 16.92 56.59
CA VAL A 49 2.43 17.15 56.31
C VAL A 49 1.81 15.78 56.14
N ASN A 50 1.00 15.36 57.06
CA ASN A 50 0.12 14.21 56.91
C ASN A 50 -0.66 14.42 55.61
N ALA A 51 -0.30 13.67 54.57
CA ALA A 51 -1.09 13.60 53.35
C ALA A 51 -2.47 13.06 53.74
N ALA A 52 -3.44 13.95 53.83
CA ALA A 52 -4.83 13.55 53.95
C ALA A 52 -5.10 12.57 52.81
N ALA A 53 -5.57 11.38 53.15
CA ALA A 53 -5.93 10.35 52.18
C ALA A 53 -6.83 11.00 51.13
N LYS A 54 -6.34 11.03 49.87
CA LYS A 54 -7.13 11.46 48.72
C LYS A 54 -8.43 10.66 48.77
N PRO A 55 -9.63 11.29 48.74
CA PRO A 55 -10.87 10.54 48.75
C PRO A 55 -10.82 9.54 47.62
N ALA A 56 -11.11 8.28 47.91
CA ALA A 56 -11.20 7.23 46.90
C ALA A 56 -12.18 7.73 45.85
N VAL A 57 -11.66 7.95 44.63
CA VAL A 57 -12.52 8.26 43.47
C VAL A 57 -13.37 7.03 43.27
N VAL A 58 -14.63 7.09 43.69
CA VAL A 58 -15.61 6.05 43.39
C VAL A 58 -15.76 6.06 41.87
N THR A 59 -15.08 5.16 41.22
CA THR A 59 -15.28 4.95 39.79
C THR A 59 -16.71 4.47 39.57
N PRO A 60 -17.55 5.16 38.81
CA PRO A 60 -18.91 4.68 38.50
C PRO A 60 -18.85 3.25 37.96
N ALA A 61 -19.82 2.43 38.38
CA ALA A 61 -19.96 1.09 37.82
C ALA A 61 -20.00 1.19 36.30
N GLU A 62 -19.33 0.28 35.61
CA GLU A 62 -19.22 0.25 34.16
C GLU A 62 -19.77 -1.08 33.66
N ASP A 63 -20.68 -0.98 32.68
CA ASP A 63 -21.34 -2.15 32.10
C ASP A 63 -20.58 -2.57 30.84
N PRO A 64 -20.08 -3.80 30.76
CA PRO A 64 -19.49 -4.30 29.52
C PRO A 64 -20.57 -4.43 28.45
N VAL A 65 -20.28 -3.97 27.24
CA VAL A 65 -21.16 -4.12 26.08
C VAL A 65 -20.43 -4.78 24.92
N VAL A 66 -21.13 -5.68 24.26
CA VAL A 66 -20.69 -6.29 23.01
C VAL A 66 -21.36 -5.54 21.86
N SER A 67 -20.56 -4.98 20.97
CA SER A 67 -21.09 -4.37 19.76
C SER A 67 -21.36 -5.42 18.70
N GLN A 68 -22.42 -5.20 17.92
CA GLN A 68 -22.74 -5.99 16.74
C GLN A 68 -22.31 -5.23 15.49
N ILE A 69 -21.47 -5.85 14.66
CA ILE A 69 -21.10 -5.30 13.36
C ILE A 69 -22.31 -5.42 12.44
N GLN A 70 -22.83 -4.29 11.98
CA GLN A 70 -23.99 -4.21 11.10
C GLN A 70 -23.59 -4.29 9.63
N SER A 71 -22.49 -3.59 9.27
CA SER A 71 -22.03 -3.60 7.90
C SER A 71 -20.52 -3.51 7.77
N VAL A 72 -19.99 -4.12 6.71
CA VAL A 72 -18.59 -4.12 6.30
C VAL A 72 -18.53 -3.79 4.82
N SER A 73 -18.01 -2.61 4.48
CA SER A 73 -17.84 -2.20 3.10
C SER A 73 -16.35 -2.21 2.75
N MET A 74 -15.94 -3.17 1.94
CA MET A 74 -14.53 -3.51 1.67
C MET A 74 -14.01 -2.83 0.42
N PHE A 75 -12.91 -2.09 0.55
CA PHE A 75 -12.14 -1.57 -0.59
C PHE A 75 -11.08 -2.57 -1.04
N LYS A 76 -10.55 -2.35 -2.23
CA LYS A 76 -9.47 -3.20 -2.81
C LYS A 76 -8.10 -2.96 -2.17
N ASN A 77 -7.88 -1.82 -1.53
CA ASN A 77 -6.60 -1.40 -0.95
C ASN A 77 -6.35 -1.85 0.50
N GLY A 78 -7.19 -2.72 1.04
CA GLY A 78 -7.03 -3.19 2.42
C GLY A 78 -7.72 -2.32 3.47
N VAL A 79 -8.51 -1.33 3.05
CA VAL A 79 -9.34 -0.50 3.92
C VAL A 79 -10.79 -0.97 3.87
N ALA A 80 -11.51 -0.85 4.97
CA ALA A 80 -12.95 -1.07 5.00
C ALA A 80 -13.67 -0.03 5.87
N LEU A 81 -14.89 0.33 5.47
CA LEU A 81 -15.81 1.08 6.29
C LEU A 81 -16.62 0.10 7.14
N ILE A 82 -16.51 0.24 8.45
CA ILE A 82 -17.22 -0.56 9.43
C ILE A 82 -18.33 0.27 10.06
N ARG A 83 -19.46 -0.37 10.29
CA ARG A 83 -20.53 0.16 11.12
C ARG A 83 -20.90 -0.90 12.14
N GLU A 84 -20.80 -0.54 13.42
CA GLU A 84 -21.17 -1.40 14.53
C GLU A 84 -22.13 -0.68 15.47
N GLU A 85 -22.97 -1.44 16.17
CA GLU A 85 -24.03 -0.90 17.00
C GLU A 85 -24.14 -1.64 18.33
N PHE A 86 -24.53 -0.91 19.35
CA PHE A 86 -24.95 -1.47 20.64
C PHE A 86 -26.10 -0.66 21.22
N VAL A 87 -26.78 -1.22 22.23
CA VAL A 87 -27.88 -0.55 22.91
C VAL A 87 -27.46 -0.22 24.34
N ALA A 88 -27.57 1.06 24.70
CA ALA A 88 -27.46 1.51 26.08
C ALA A 88 -28.89 1.57 26.70
N PRO A 89 -29.21 0.71 27.70
CA PRO A 89 -30.56 0.66 28.26
C PRO A 89 -30.92 1.88 29.11
N GLN A 90 -29.94 2.56 29.68
CA GLN A 90 -30.10 3.71 30.55
C GLN A 90 -28.86 4.61 30.55
N SER A 91 -28.91 5.73 31.29
CA SER A 91 -27.72 6.55 31.51
C SER A 91 -26.66 5.74 32.27
N GLY A 92 -25.39 5.79 31.79
CA GLY A 92 -24.31 5.01 32.38
C GLY A 92 -23.01 5.10 31.60
N ARG A 93 -22.03 4.31 32.07
CA ARG A 93 -20.75 4.11 31.39
C ARG A 93 -20.68 2.71 30.85
N TYR A 94 -20.46 2.61 29.55
CA TYR A 94 -20.44 1.35 28.81
C TYR A 94 -19.03 1.09 28.27
N ALA A 95 -18.45 -0.06 28.62
CA ALA A 95 -17.14 -0.48 28.14
C ALA A 95 -17.31 -1.36 26.90
N LEU A 96 -16.78 -0.92 25.77
CA LEU A 96 -16.81 -1.72 24.55
C LEU A 96 -15.82 -2.88 24.67
N ASP A 97 -16.24 -4.06 24.23
CA ASP A 97 -15.46 -5.30 24.26
C ASP A 97 -14.18 -5.26 23.41
N ALA A 98 -14.20 -4.48 22.34
CA ALA A 98 -13.04 -4.30 21.45
C ALA A 98 -12.89 -2.83 21.04
N VAL A 99 -11.68 -2.29 21.19
CA VAL A 99 -11.38 -0.93 20.74
C VAL A 99 -11.25 -0.92 19.21
N PRO A 100 -12.04 -0.09 18.49
CA PRO A 100 -11.93 0.05 17.06
C PRO A 100 -10.56 0.56 16.62
N TYR A 101 -9.92 -0.09 15.66
CA TYR A 101 -8.68 0.40 15.05
C TYR A 101 -9.01 1.36 13.91
N ALA A 102 -9.42 2.58 14.27
CA ALA A 102 -9.94 3.56 13.32
C ALA A 102 -8.83 4.42 12.70
N ILE A 103 -8.95 4.68 11.40
CA ILE A 103 -8.15 5.71 10.70
C ILE A 103 -8.55 7.08 11.24
N HIS A 104 -7.57 7.96 11.46
CA HIS A 104 -7.81 9.28 12.04
C HIS A 104 -8.80 10.10 11.21
N GLY A 105 -9.73 10.78 11.90
CA GLY A 105 -10.78 11.60 11.29
C GLY A 105 -11.97 10.82 10.72
N THR A 106 -12.04 9.49 10.93
CA THR A 106 -13.14 8.66 10.40
C THR A 106 -14.02 8.03 11.48
N PHE A 107 -13.67 8.17 12.74
CA PHE A 107 -14.46 7.63 13.84
C PHE A 107 -15.62 8.56 14.19
N PHE A 108 -16.84 8.12 13.96
CA PHE A 108 -18.06 8.87 14.20
C PHE A 108 -19.03 8.08 15.06
N ILE A 109 -19.67 8.77 16.00
CA ILE A 109 -20.73 8.25 16.87
C ILE A 109 -22.05 8.86 16.43
N GLN A 110 -23.04 8.03 16.21
CA GLN A 110 -24.40 8.44 15.88
C GLN A 110 -25.36 7.93 16.95
N SER A 111 -26.11 8.82 17.60
CA SER A 111 -27.09 8.49 18.61
C SER A 111 -28.09 9.64 18.75
N THR A 112 -29.27 9.35 19.27
CA THR A 112 -30.27 10.36 19.67
C THR A 112 -30.00 10.93 21.07
N ALA A 113 -29.10 10.29 21.84
CA ALA A 113 -28.67 10.74 23.16
C ALA A 113 -27.32 11.47 23.09
N ASN A 114 -26.97 12.18 24.15
CA ASN A 114 -25.63 12.72 24.33
C ASN A 114 -24.67 11.59 24.71
N VAL A 115 -23.67 11.34 23.87
CA VAL A 115 -22.70 10.25 24.01
C VAL A 115 -21.29 10.81 23.87
N GLU A 116 -20.43 10.52 24.82
CA GLU A 116 -19.01 10.84 24.80
C GLU A 116 -18.18 9.55 24.83
N ALA A 117 -17.18 9.45 23.98
CA ALA A 117 -16.24 8.32 23.98
C ALA A 117 -14.92 8.72 24.67
N VAL A 118 -14.43 7.86 25.54
CA VAL A 118 -13.18 8.06 26.29
C VAL A 118 -12.33 6.81 26.20
N LEU A 119 -11.10 6.93 25.67
CA LEU A 119 -10.13 5.86 25.70
C LEU A 119 -9.37 5.89 27.04
N THR A 120 -9.39 4.78 27.77
CA THR A 120 -8.67 4.61 29.02
C THR A 120 -7.81 3.35 29.00
N GLN A 121 -6.85 3.26 29.93
CA GLN A 121 -6.00 2.08 30.10
C GLN A 121 -6.44 1.32 31.34
N ARG A 122 -6.67 0.01 31.23
CA ARG A 122 -7.13 -0.83 32.34
C ARG A 122 -6.25 -2.05 32.54
N PRO A 123 -6.01 -2.43 33.80
CA PRO A 123 -5.42 -3.74 34.07
C PRO A 123 -6.40 -4.85 33.69
N CYS A 124 -5.91 -5.83 32.98
CA CYS A 124 -6.64 -7.02 32.56
C CYS A 124 -5.79 -8.25 32.86
N GLU A 125 -6.40 -9.30 33.43
CA GLU A 125 -5.74 -10.59 33.61
C GLU A 125 -5.78 -11.39 32.31
N GLU A 126 -4.63 -11.84 31.87
CA GLU A 126 -4.48 -12.63 30.64
C GLU A 126 -3.74 -13.92 30.91
N THR A 127 -4.22 -15.00 30.31
CA THR A 127 -3.48 -16.27 30.30
C THR A 127 -2.36 -16.17 29.27
N VAL A 128 -1.14 -16.52 29.65
CA VAL A 128 0.00 -16.52 28.75
C VAL A 128 -0.16 -17.67 27.76
N GLY A 129 -0.40 -17.34 26.50
CA GLY A 129 -0.61 -18.33 25.43
C GLY A 129 0.68 -18.75 24.72
N SER A 130 1.73 -17.91 24.75
CA SER A 130 2.99 -18.14 24.07
C SER A 130 4.16 -17.52 24.82
N VAL A 131 5.33 -18.13 24.73
CA VAL A 131 6.58 -17.57 25.32
C VAL A 131 6.95 -16.22 24.68
N ASN A 132 6.56 -15.99 23.44
CA ASN A 132 6.80 -14.73 22.74
C ASN A 132 5.94 -13.57 23.27
N ASP A 133 4.88 -13.88 24.01
CA ASP A 133 3.97 -12.90 24.61
C ASP A 133 4.43 -12.47 26.01
N LEU A 134 5.48 -13.11 26.57
CA LEU A 134 5.98 -12.84 27.90
C LEU A 134 6.92 -11.63 27.93
N ASN A 135 6.57 -10.65 28.76
CA ASN A 135 7.52 -9.62 29.19
C ASN A 135 8.22 -10.09 30.46
N TYR A 136 9.44 -10.63 30.35
CA TYR A 136 10.15 -11.26 31.47
C TYR A 136 10.26 -10.36 32.69
N GLN A 137 10.52 -9.06 32.52
CA GLN A 137 10.62 -8.13 33.66
C GLN A 137 9.28 -7.91 34.37
N LYS A 138 8.21 -7.71 33.61
CA LYS A 138 6.90 -7.35 34.13
C LYS A 138 6.11 -8.56 34.62
N ASP A 139 6.08 -9.61 33.78
CA ASP A 139 5.20 -10.75 33.98
C ASP A 139 5.79 -11.76 35.00
N LEU A 140 7.10 -11.74 35.22
CA LEU A 140 7.78 -12.58 36.18
C LEU A 140 8.16 -11.82 37.48
N THR A 141 7.74 -10.57 37.66
CA THR A 141 8.02 -9.78 38.85
C THR A 141 7.66 -10.55 40.14
N GLY A 142 8.60 -10.62 41.09
CA GLY A 142 8.45 -11.32 42.34
C GLY A 142 8.61 -12.84 42.29
N LYS A 143 8.78 -13.44 41.11
CA LYS A 143 9.05 -14.87 40.95
C LYS A 143 10.54 -15.17 41.08
N LYS A 144 10.86 -16.30 41.71
CA LYS A 144 12.22 -16.83 41.71
C LYS A 144 12.50 -17.49 40.38
N VAL A 145 13.65 -17.14 39.82
CA VAL A 145 14.08 -17.62 38.50
C VAL A 145 15.54 -18.04 38.52
N ARG A 146 15.87 -19.00 37.64
CA ARG A 146 17.24 -19.37 37.27
C ARG A 146 17.45 -19.04 35.82
N VAL A 147 18.39 -18.15 35.53
CA VAL A 147 18.69 -17.65 34.20
C VAL A 147 19.93 -18.29 33.64
N TYR A 148 19.83 -18.87 32.45
CA TYR A 148 20.93 -19.46 31.69
C TYR A 148 21.28 -18.56 30.50
N PHE A 149 22.57 -18.42 30.23
CA PHE A 149 23.06 -17.54 29.16
C PHE A 149 23.31 -18.29 27.84
N THR A 150 23.25 -17.56 26.74
CA THR A 150 23.64 -18.06 25.41
C THR A 150 25.14 -18.42 25.37
N ASN A 151 25.97 -17.75 26.18
CA ASN A 151 27.34 -18.13 26.38
C ASN A 151 27.43 -19.22 27.48
N ALA A 152 27.66 -20.46 27.08
CA ALA A 152 27.74 -21.62 27.99
C ALA A 152 28.86 -21.52 29.06
N ASN A 153 29.84 -20.63 28.91
CA ASN A 153 30.92 -20.41 29.88
C ASN A 153 30.49 -19.53 31.07
N LEU A 154 29.32 -18.88 30.99
CA LEU A 154 28.78 -18.09 32.09
C LEU A 154 27.97 -19.00 33.01
N PRO A 155 28.20 -18.94 34.35
CA PRO A 155 27.40 -19.71 35.29
C PRO A 155 25.94 -19.17 35.29
N PRO A 156 24.93 -20.02 35.54
CA PRO A 156 23.57 -19.58 35.67
C PRO A 156 23.42 -18.65 36.88
N VAL A 157 22.49 -17.71 36.80
CA VAL A 157 22.20 -16.74 37.87
C VAL A 157 20.83 -17.06 38.48
N ASP A 158 20.82 -17.26 39.80
CA ASP A 158 19.61 -17.43 40.59
C ASP A 158 19.20 -16.08 41.19
N GLY A 159 17.92 -15.77 41.17
CA GLY A 159 17.42 -14.54 41.78
C GLY A 159 15.91 -14.42 41.71
N THR A 160 15.40 -13.38 42.32
CA THR A 160 13.99 -13.00 42.21
C THR A 160 13.86 -11.80 41.30
N VAL A 161 12.94 -11.87 40.32
CA VAL A 161 12.71 -10.75 39.37
C VAL A 161 12.27 -9.51 40.18
N ALA A 162 13.06 -8.44 40.05
CA ALA A 162 12.83 -7.20 40.80
C ALA A 162 11.57 -6.47 40.27
N ALA A 163 10.83 -5.82 41.18
CA ALA A 163 9.83 -4.84 40.78
C ALA A 163 10.57 -3.59 40.29
N VAL A 164 10.44 -3.29 38.99
CA VAL A 164 10.94 -2.03 38.42
C VAL A 164 9.73 -1.11 38.22
N ASP A 165 9.76 0.04 38.88
CA ASP A 165 8.69 1.03 38.73
C ASP A 165 8.81 1.70 37.36
N PRO A 166 7.83 1.52 36.46
CA PRO A 166 7.86 2.14 35.15
C PRO A 166 7.67 3.67 35.19
N SER A 167 7.32 4.23 36.34
CA SER A 167 7.12 5.68 36.52
C SER A 167 8.44 6.48 36.53
N VAL A 168 9.60 5.82 36.64
CA VAL A 168 10.92 6.46 36.65
C VAL A 168 11.55 6.44 35.24
N SER A 169 10.75 6.40 34.19
CA SER A 169 11.22 6.74 32.87
C SER A 169 11.55 8.22 32.83
N HIS A 170 12.80 8.58 33.10
CA HIS A 170 13.30 9.90 32.77
C HIS A 170 13.13 10.10 31.26
N THR A 171 12.09 10.83 30.89
CA THR A 171 12.03 11.42 29.55
C THR A 171 13.18 12.41 29.47
N LEU A 172 14.31 11.96 28.96
CA LEU A 172 15.31 12.89 28.47
C LEU A 172 14.60 13.82 27.49
N PRO A 173 14.78 15.15 27.62
CA PRO A 173 14.26 16.05 26.60
C PRO A 173 14.79 15.59 25.26
N PRO A 174 13.97 15.65 24.19
CA PRO A 174 14.43 15.28 22.87
C PRO A 174 15.72 16.05 22.59
N PRO A 175 16.76 15.41 22.00
CA PRO A 175 17.97 16.13 21.64
C PRO A 175 17.57 17.32 20.80
N ALA A 176 18.09 18.49 21.14
CA ALA A 176 17.89 19.70 20.38
C ALA A 176 18.17 19.37 18.89
N ALA A 177 17.26 19.76 18.01
CA ALA A 177 17.40 19.54 16.59
C ALA A 177 18.76 20.12 16.16
N SER A 178 19.74 19.24 15.94
CA SER A 178 20.99 19.63 15.32
C SER A 178 20.66 20.03 13.89
N ASP A 179 21.07 21.22 13.49
CA ASP A 179 21.01 21.74 12.14
C ASP A 179 21.56 20.70 11.15
N VAL A 180 20.67 19.97 10.53
CA VAL A 180 21.01 19.12 9.40
C VAL A 180 20.94 20.01 8.17
N THR A 181 22.10 20.49 7.74
CA THR A 181 22.26 21.09 6.40
C THR A 181 21.70 20.15 5.34
N PRO A 182 20.94 20.66 4.35
CA PRO A 182 20.39 19.83 3.29
C PRO A 182 21.53 19.30 2.40
N GLY A 183 21.90 18.06 2.61
CA GLY A 183 22.79 17.33 1.71
C GLY A 183 22.03 16.90 0.45
N TYR A 184 22.62 17.15 -0.70
CA TYR A 184 22.17 16.72 -2.01
C TYR A 184 21.82 15.23 -2.03
N TYR A 185 20.55 14.90 -2.29
CA TYR A 185 20.11 13.53 -2.51
C TYR A 185 20.40 13.10 -3.94
N SER A 186 21.26 12.10 -4.08
CA SER A 186 21.45 11.37 -5.35
C SER A 186 20.24 10.46 -5.61
N PRO A 187 19.65 10.45 -6.83
CA PRO A 187 18.45 9.66 -7.15
C PRO A 187 18.68 8.15 -7.34
N TYR A 188 19.88 7.61 -7.10
CA TYR A 188 20.24 6.24 -7.47
C TYR A 188 20.57 5.30 -6.30
N SER A 189 19.99 5.49 -5.14
CA SER A 189 20.08 4.47 -4.09
C SER A 189 18.71 3.88 -3.76
N SER A 190 18.15 3.11 -4.68
CA SER A 190 17.10 2.13 -4.35
C SER A 190 17.76 0.93 -3.70
N ALA A 191 18.23 1.07 -2.48
CA ALA A 191 18.72 -0.04 -1.69
C ALA A 191 17.59 -0.53 -0.79
N TYR A 192 17.20 -1.74 -1.00
CA TYR A 192 16.57 -2.69 -0.10
C TYR A 192 16.62 -2.31 1.37
N TYR A 193 15.59 -1.61 1.86
CA TYR A 193 15.19 -1.65 3.25
C TYR A 193 13.76 -2.20 3.33
N TYR A 194 13.66 -3.52 3.37
CA TYR A 194 12.57 -4.15 4.10
C TYR A 194 12.78 -3.78 5.57
N SER A 195 12.33 -2.58 5.94
CA SER A 195 12.16 -2.26 7.33
C SER A 195 11.09 -3.21 7.88
N ARG A 196 11.47 -4.11 8.80
CA ARG A 196 10.54 -4.66 9.77
C ARG A 196 9.63 -3.51 10.16
N ARG A 197 8.32 -3.66 9.98
CA ARG A 197 7.34 -2.78 10.58
C ARG A 197 7.51 -2.94 12.09
N LEU A 198 8.37 -2.11 12.66
CA LEU A 198 8.33 -1.84 14.09
C LEU A 198 6.97 -1.17 14.31
N ASP A 199 6.24 -1.64 15.30
CA ASP A 199 5.06 -0.96 15.76
C ASP A 199 5.45 0.52 15.99
N PRO A 200 4.83 1.49 15.30
CA PRO A 200 5.25 2.89 15.37
C PRO A 200 5.12 3.49 16.77
N PHE A 201 4.61 2.71 17.73
CA PHE A 201 4.42 3.09 19.11
C PHE A 201 5.44 2.49 20.10
N GLU A 202 6.29 1.56 19.65
CA GLU A 202 7.46 1.15 20.43
C GLU A 202 8.65 2.05 20.08
N THR A 203 9.00 2.95 20.98
CA THR A 203 10.31 3.60 20.94
C THR A 203 11.36 2.52 21.12
N PRO A 204 12.27 2.27 20.13
CA PRO A 204 13.35 1.32 20.36
C PRO A 204 14.22 1.86 21.48
N ASN A 205 14.19 1.21 22.64
CA ASN A 205 15.22 1.40 23.64
C ASN A 205 16.54 0.96 23.01
N ALA A 206 17.47 1.88 22.86
CA ALA A 206 18.78 1.63 22.24
C ALA A 206 19.59 0.54 22.93
N SER A 207 19.17 0.08 24.12
CA SER A 207 19.82 -0.96 24.93
C SER A 207 19.12 -2.31 24.94
N GLY A 208 18.02 -2.49 24.22
CA GLY A 208 17.20 -3.71 24.25
C GLY A 208 16.52 -3.95 25.61
N PRO A 209 15.58 -4.90 25.69
CA PRO A 209 14.89 -5.21 26.93
C PRO A 209 15.87 -5.82 27.94
N ILE A 210 15.85 -5.30 29.17
CA ILE A 210 16.65 -5.78 30.29
C ILE A 210 15.80 -6.65 31.23
N LEU A 211 16.46 -7.50 32.02
CA LEU A 211 15.88 -8.24 33.11
C LEU A 211 16.70 -7.93 34.38
N VAL A 212 16.03 -7.43 35.43
CA VAL A 212 16.65 -7.08 36.73
C VAL A 212 16.27 -8.14 37.74
N LEU A 213 17.28 -8.75 38.34
CA LEU A 213 17.15 -9.77 39.36
C LEU A 213 17.70 -9.27 40.72
N ASN A 214 16.99 -9.51 41.77
CA ASN A 214 17.51 -9.44 43.13
C ASN A 214 18.18 -10.77 43.44
N THR A 215 19.50 -10.77 43.60
CA THR A 215 20.33 -11.93 43.95
C THR A 215 20.81 -11.81 45.39
N GLU A 216 21.45 -12.84 45.95
CA GLU A 216 22.01 -12.81 47.31
C GLU A 216 23.09 -11.73 47.47
N THR A 217 23.77 -11.37 46.39
CA THR A 217 24.86 -10.37 46.41
C THR A 217 24.42 -8.95 46.03
N GLY A 218 23.16 -8.75 45.66
CA GLY A 218 22.61 -7.46 45.23
C GLY A 218 21.72 -7.56 44.00
N GLN A 219 21.62 -6.48 43.22
CA GLN A 219 20.85 -6.48 41.98
C GLN A 219 21.75 -6.77 40.78
N THR A 220 21.30 -7.71 39.95
CA THR A 220 21.95 -8.05 38.67
C THR A 220 21.08 -7.62 37.50
N VAL A 221 21.62 -6.84 36.59
CA VAL A 221 20.94 -6.39 35.35
C VAL A 221 21.44 -7.21 34.18
N LEU A 222 20.51 -7.89 33.49
CA LEU A 222 20.80 -8.77 32.38
C LEU A 222 20.17 -8.22 31.10
N GLN A 223 20.87 -8.32 29.97
CA GLN A 223 20.28 -8.08 28.67
C GLN A 223 19.48 -9.32 28.24
N GLN A 224 18.23 -9.17 27.84
CA GLN A 224 17.40 -10.31 27.44
C GLN A 224 17.98 -11.06 26.22
N SER A 225 18.71 -10.37 25.34
CA SER A 225 19.40 -11.00 24.21
C SER A 225 20.52 -12.00 24.61
N SER A 226 21.05 -11.89 25.83
CA SER A 226 22.07 -12.81 26.37
C SER A 226 21.48 -14.05 27.03
N ILE A 227 20.15 -14.13 27.16
CA ILE A 227 19.45 -15.19 27.87
C ILE A 227 19.07 -16.30 26.91
N ALA A 228 19.50 -17.54 27.20
CA ALA A 228 19.13 -18.73 26.45
C ALA A 228 17.85 -19.39 27.01
N ARG A 229 17.70 -19.43 28.34
CA ARG A 229 16.60 -20.07 29.05
C ARG A 229 16.39 -19.44 30.42
N ILE A 230 15.13 -19.36 30.84
CA ILE A 230 14.73 -18.98 32.20
C ILE A 230 13.91 -20.11 32.79
N ASP A 231 14.35 -20.69 33.90
CA ASP A 231 13.56 -21.60 34.69
C ASP A 231 12.84 -20.80 35.78
N VAL A 232 11.53 -20.90 35.86
CA VAL A 232 10.68 -20.16 36.79
C VAL A 232 10.15 -21.09 37.85
N GLU A 233 10.27 -20.74 39.12
CA GLU A 233 9.69 -21.51 40.19
C GLU A 233 8.16 -21.34 40.21
N GLY A 234 7.41 -22.45 39.99
CA GLY A 234 5.95 -22.48 39.91
C GLY A 234 5.42 -22.31 38.50
N GLN A 235 4.10 -22.16 38.38
CA GLN A 235 3.44 -21.99 37.09
C GLN A 235 3.31 -20.50 36.74
N ILE A 236 3.49 -20.18 35.44
CA ILE A 236 3.12 -18.90 34.85
C ILE A 236 1.66 -19.04 34.43
N GLY A 237 0.72 -18.67 35.28
CA GLY A 237 -0.70 -18.79 34.99
C GLY A 237 -1.23 -17.55 34.26
N THR A 238 -1.80 -16.63 34.97
CA THR A 238 -2.30 -15.35 34.49
C THR A 238 -1.31 -14.24 34.76
N VAL A 239 -1.21 -13.27 33.85
CA VAL A 239 -0.43 -12.05 33.98
C VAL A 239 -1.33 -10.83 33.91
N THR A 240 -1.06 -9.80 34.73
CA THR A 240 -1.83 -8.56 34.64
C THR A 240 -1.22 -7.63 33.61
N ARG A 241 -1.95 -7.36 32.53
CA ARG A 241 -1.57 -6.42 31.48
C ARG A 241 -2.48 -5.21 31.47
N THR A 242 -1.94 -4.10 30.97
CA THR A 242 -2.76 -2.90 30.78
C THR A 242 -3.24 -2.86 29.33
N ARG A 243 -4.56 -2.91 29.14
CA ARG A 243 -5.17 -2.84 27.79
C ARG A 243 -5.96 -1.54 27.61
N PRO A 244 -5.95 -0.97 26.40
CA PRO A 244 -6.84 0.13 26.08
C PRO A 244 -8.30 -0.36 26.12
N THR A 245 -9.18 0.43 26.72
CA THR A 245 -10.62 0.19 26.80
C THR A 245 -11.34 1.45 26.37
N LEU A 246 -12.26 1.32 25.43
CA LEU A 246 -13.09 2.43 24.95
C LEU A 246 -14.38 2.47 25.78
N LEU A 247 -14.61 3.57 26.46
CA LEU A 247 -15.78 3.82 27.29
C LEU A 247 -16.71 4.81 26.63
N PHE A 248 -18.00 4.52 26.65
CA PHE A 248 -19.06 5.44 26.23
C PHE A 248 -19.81 5.95 27.46
N ASN A 249 -19.72 7.26 27.72
CA ASN A 249 -20.54 7.93 28.71
C ASN A 249 -21.85 8.33 28.04
N VAL A 250 -22.96 7.71 28.42
CA VAL A 250 -24.28 7.91 27.82
C VAL A 250 -25.20 8.61 28.80
N LYS A 251 -25.84 9.69 28.35
CA LYS A 251 -26.89 10.39 29.09
C LYS A 251 -28.21 10.24 28.34
N THR A 252 -29.11 9.45 28.89
CA THR A 252 -30.42 9.14 28.26
C THR A 252 -31.47 8.78 29.31
N ASP A 253 -32.72 9.12 29.06
CA ASP A 253 -33.87 8.75 29.92
C ASP A 253 -34.58 7.47 29.46
N LYS A 254 -34.16 6.92 28.33
CA LYS A 254 -34.75 5.72 27.72
C LYS A 254 -33.68 4.91 27.00
N PRO A 255 -33.91 3.62 26.74
CA PRO A 255 -32.98 2.82 25.92
C PRO A 255 -32.67 3.51 24.59
N VAL A 256 -31.39 3.60 24.26
CA VAL A 256 -30.91 4.27 23.06
C VAL A 256 -29.93 3.40 22.30
N LYS A 257 -30.07 3.40 20.98
CA LYS A 257 -29.15 2.75 20.05
C LYS A 257 -27.99 3.69 19.77
N ILE A 258 -26.79 3.17 19.84
CA ILE A 258 -25.55 3.87 19.54
C ILE A 258 -24.90 3.16 18.36
N SER A 259 -24.69 3.89 17.28
CA SER A 259 -24.01 3.40 16.07
C SER A 259 -22.63 4.07 15.98
N VAL A 260 -21.60 3.28 15.75
CA VAL A 260 -20.24 3.73 15.56
C VAL A 260 -19.81 3.37 14.16
N SER A 261 -19.28 4.33 13.41
CA SER A 261 -18.75 4.11 12.06
C SER A 261 -17.32 4.61 11.95
N TYR A 262 -16.47 3.84 11.26
CA TYR A 262 -15.06 4.18 11.06
C TYR A 262 -14.45 3.42 9.89
N LEU A 263 -13.39 3.97 9.33
CA LEU A 263 -12.52 3.25 8.41
C LEU A 263 -11.44 2.49 9.19
N THR A 264 -11.19 1.24 8.81
CA THR A 264 -10.14 0.40 9.40
C THR A 264 -9.31 -0.28 8.31
N LYS A 265 -8.16 -0.82 8.69
CA LYS A 265 -7.30 -1.63 7.83
C LYS A 265 -7.37 -3.12 8.16
N GLY A 266 -6.88 -3.95 7.25
CA GLY A 266 -6.77 -5.39 7.46
C GLY A 266 -7.92 -6.19 6.86
N ILE A 267 -8.76 -5.57 6.03
CA ILE A 267 -9.80 -6.28 5.31
C ILE A 267 -9.91 -5.74 3.87
N ALA A 268 -9.93 -6.64 2.89
CA ALA A 268 -9.90 -6.28 1.48
C ALA A 268 -10.65 -7.27 0.62
N TRP A 269 -10.93 -6.89 -0.61
CA TRP A 269 -11.37 -7.81 -1.64
C TRP A 269 -10.56 -7.64 -2.92
N ALA A 270 -10.50 -8.72 -3.72
CA ALA A 270 -9.85 -8.74 -5.01
C ALA A 270 -10.75 -9.39 -6.06
N PRO A 271 -10.96 -8.75 -7.22
CA PRO A 271 -11.71 -9.33 -8.32
C PRO A 271 -10.85 -10.31 -9.11
N ALA A 272 -11.47 -11.30 -9.73
CA ALA A 272 -10.92 -12.05 -10.84
C ALA A 272 -12.05 -12.38 -11.84
N TYR A 273 -11.70 -12.54 -13.11
CA TYR A 273 -12.66 -12.84 -14.17
C TYR A 273 -12.35 -14.17 -14.82
N LYS A 274 -13.37 -14.98 -15.02
CA LYS A 274 -13.33 -16.18 -15.85
C LYS A 274 -14.13 -15.92 -17.11
N ILE A 275 -13.45 -15.92 -18.26
CA ILE A 275 -14.05 -15.74 -19.57
C ILE A 275 -14.02 -17.08 -20.29
N GLN A 276 -15.19 -17.62 -20.55
CA GLN A 276 -15.35 -18.91 -21.22
C GLN A 276 -15.86 -18.70 -22.64
N LEU A 277 -15.01 -18.96 -23.60
CA LEU A 277 -15.31 -18.92 -25.03
C LEU A 277 -15.90 -20.25 -25.48
N PRO A 278 -16.72 -20.29 -26.54
CA PRO A 278 -17.15 -21.54 -27.14
C PRO A 278 -15.95 -22.32 -27.71
N ASP A 279 -16.07 -23.66 -27.76
CA ASP A 279 -15.03 -24.54 -28.30
C ASP A 279 -14.85 -24.36 -29.83
N GLU A 280 -15.88 -23.91 -30.52
CA GLU A 280 -15.81 -23.62 -31.94
C GLU A 280 -14.88 -22.43 -32.21
N LYS A 281 -14.03 -22.61 -33.24
CA LYS A 281 -13.13 -21.54 -33.71
C LYS A 281 -13.91 -20.51 -34.49
N SER A 282 -14.71 -19.71 -33.81
CA SER A 282 -15.46 -18.61 -34.41
C SER A 282 -14.81 -17.28 -34.07
N ASN A 283 -14.76 -16.36 -35.05
CA ASN A 283 -14.30 -14.99 -34.81
C ASN A 283 -15.34 -14.14 -34.09
N ARG A 284 -16.59 -14.58 -34.01
CA ARG A 284 -17.69 -13.95 -33.27
C ARG A 284 -18.56 -15.02 -32.64
N GLY A 285 -19.14 -14.71 -31.51
CA GLY A 285 -20.04 -15.61 -30.81
C GLY A 285 -20.44 -15.08 -29.45
N THR A 286 -21.11 -15.91 -28.69
CA THR A 286 -21.48 -15.63 -27.31
C THR A 286 -20.48 -16.30 -26.37
N MET A 287 -19.99 -15.57 -25.41
CA MET A 287 -19.13 -16.07 -24.32
C MET A 287 -19.84 -15.92 -22.98
N THR A 288 -19.39 -16.67 -22.01
CA THR A 288 -19.77 -16.46 -20.61
C THR A 288 -18.65 -15.74 -19.88
N ILE A 289 -19.00 -14.69 -19.13
CA ILE A 289 -18.07 -14.00 -18.24
C ILE A 289 -18.58 -14.12 -16.81
N GLU A 290 -17.71 -14.55 -15.90
CA GLU A 290 -17.98 -14.64 -14.47
C GLU A 290 -16.96 -13.80 -13.71
N GLN A 291 -17.46 -12.88 -12.87
CA GLN A 291 -16.62 -12.19 -11.90
C GLN A 291 -16.64 -12.97 -10.59
N THR A 292 -15.47 -13.25 -10.06
CA THR A 292 -15.28 -13.78 -8.71
C THR A 292 -14.68 -12.72 -7.81
N ALA A 293 -15.04 -12.76 -6.53
CA ALA A 293 -14.47 -11.92 -5.50
C ALA A 293 -13.77 -12.80 -4.46
N THR A 294 -12.52 -12.46 -4.16
CA THR A 294 -11.78 -13.06 -3.05
C THR A 294 -11.70 -12.02 -1.94
N LEU A 295 -12.32 -12.34 -0.80
CA LEU A 295 -12.33 -11.50 0.40
C LEU A 295 -11.27 -12.00 1.36
N VAL A 296 -10.51 -11.10 1.96
CA VAL A 296 -9.47 -11.43 2.95
C VAL A 296 -9.76 -10.63 4.21
N ASN A 297 -9.89 -11.32 5.34
CA ASN A 297 -10.13 -10.70 6.65
C ASN A 297 -8.95 -10.97 7.59
N GLN A 298 -8.09 -9.98 7.81
CA GLN A 298 -7.02 -9.98 8.81
C GLN A 298 -7.35 -9.08 10.01
N TRP A 299 -8.56 -8.50 10.05
CA TRP A 299 -8.96 -7.52 11.04
C TRP A 299 -9.50 -8.19 12.32
N ARG A 300 -10.75 -8.58 12.35
CA ARG A 300 -11.40 -9.31 13.45
C ARG A 300 -12.58 -10.15 12.95
N ASP A 301 -13.08 -11.05 13.78
CA ASP A 301 -14.30 -11.79 13.50
C ASP A 301 -15.50 -10.85 13.35
N PHE A 302 -16.38 -11.17 12.41
CA PHE A 302 -17.70 -10.57 12.31
C PHE A 302 -18.75 -11.62 11.93
N ARG A 303 -19.96 -11.39 12.41
CA ARG A 303 -21.09 -12.28 12.22
C ARG A 303 -22.28 -11.51 11.68
N ASP A 304 -22.99 -12.14 10.73
CA ASP A 304 -24.27 -11.68 10.21
C ASP A 304 -24.27 -10.19 9.81
N ALA A 305 -23.17 -9.70 9.24
CA ALA A 305 -23.00 -8.34 8.78
C ALA A 305 -23.35 -8.21 7.30
N GLU A 306 -23.97 -7.09 6.92
CA GLU A 306 -24.15 -6.73 5.53
C GLU A 306 -22.80 -6.40 4.89
N VAL A 307 -22.41 -7.14 3.85
CA VAL A 307 -21.12 -6.96 3.18
C VAL A 307 -21.32 -6.34 1.80
N SER A 308 -20.54 -5.26 1.54
CA SER A 308 -20.48 -4.59 0.25
C SER A 308 -19.04 -4.57 -0.27
N LEU A 309 -18.88 -4.83 -1.55
CA LEU A 309 -17.62 -4.68 -2.28
C LEU A 309 -17.59 -3.29 -2.92
N ILE A 310 -16.54 -2.53 -2.66
CA ILE A 310 -16.42 -1.18 -3.18
C ILE A 310 -15.42 -1.17 -4.33
N SER A 311 -15.87 -0.72 -5.49
CA SER A 311 -15.06 -0.40 -6.66
C SER A 311 -14.98 1.11 -6.82
N GLY A 312 -13.82 1.64 -7.17
CA GLY A 312 -13.56 3.07 -7.29
C GLY A 312 -12.33 3.50 -6.50
N TYR A 313 -12.08 4.81 -6.49
CA TYR A 313 -10.88 5.39 -5.92
C TYR A 313 -11.20 6.55 -4.94
N PRO A 314 -11.68 6.26 -3.72
CA PRO A 314 -11.87 7.32 -2.75
C PRO A 314 -10.51 7.85 -2.27
N LYS A 315 -10.36 9.16 -2.22
CA LYS A 315 -9.19 9.79 -1.60
C LYS A 315 -9.31 9.72 -0.07
N ILE A 316 -8.40 8.99 0.59
CA ILE A 316 -8.32 8.88 2.04
C ILE A 316 -7.03 9.59 2.50
N GLY A 317 -7.13 10.88 2.85
CA GLY A 317 -5.96 11.72 3.10
C GLY A 317 -5.14 11.33 4.35
N CYS A 318 -5.74 10.64 5.33
CA CYS A 318 -5.07 10.24 6.57
C CYS A 318 -4.98 8.72 6.73
N GLU A 319 -4.92 7.97 5.63
CA GLU A 319 -4.97 6.50 5.64
C GLU A 319 -3.95 5.83 6.58
N ASN A 320 -2.78 6.44 6.75
CA ASN A 320 -1.71 5.90 7.59
C ASN A 320 -1.68 6.49 9.02
N VAL A 321 -2.63 7.34 9.35
CA VAL A 321 -2.72 7.96 10.68
C VAL A 321 -3.78 7.26 11.50
N ILE A 322 -3.37 6.62 12.59
CA ILE A 322 -4.31 5.94 13.50
C ILE A 322 -4.94 6.98 14.45
N SER A 323 -6.24 6.86 14.65
CA SER A 323 -6.96 7.76 15.57
C SER A 323 -6.48 7.59 17.01
N PRO A 324 -6.23 8.68 17.74
CA PRO A 324 -5.92 8.62 19.18
C PRO A 324 -7.00 7.93 20.04
N ILE A 325 -8.24 7.83 19.53
CA ILE A 325 -9.33 7.10 20.19
C ILE A 325 -9.16 5.57 20.08
N SER A 326 -8.28 5.11 19.20
CA SER A 326 -8.07 3.68 18.95
C SER A 326 -6.92 3.11 19.77
N ASN A 327 -5.91 3.92 20.07
CA ASN A 327 -4.76 3.51 20.87
C ASN A 327 -4.13 4.73 21.54
N LYS A 328 -3.47 4.53 22.70
CA LYS A 328 -2.71 5.58 23.36
C LYS A 328 -1.51 5.96 22.49
N ALA A 329 -1.72 6.93 21.61
CA ALA A 329 -0.66 7.44 20.74
C ALA A 329 0.35 8.26 21.55
N ASN A 330 1.64 8.12 21.22
CA ASN A 330 2.63 9.12 21.56
C ASN A 330 2.27 10.40 20.78
N LEU A 331 2.01 11.49 21.50
CA LEU A 331 1.55 12.75 20.93
C LEU A 331 2.49 13.28 19.84
N SER A 332 3.81 13.16 20.07
CA SER A 332 4.82 13.56 19.09
C SER A 332 4.75 12.72 17.82
N ALA A 333 4.59 11.39 17.94
CA ALA A 333 4.44 10.49 16.79
C ALA A 333 3.15 10.78 16.03
N PHE A 334 2.05 11.04 16.73
CA PHE A 334 0.77 11.41 16.10
C PHE A 334 0.90 12.71 15.29
N PHE A 335 1.48 13.78 15.87
CA PHE A 335 1.68 15.02 15.14
C PHE A 335 2.65 14.88 13.97
N ASN A 336 3.72 14.10 14.10
CA ASN A 336 4.62 13.82 12.99
C ASN A 336 3.92 13.08 11.83
N GLN A 337 3.01 12.15 12.14
CA GLN A 337 2.18 11.49 11.13
C GLN A 337 1.20 12.48 10.47
N MET A 338 0.60 13.38 11.24
CA MET A 338 -0.30 14.42 10.73
C MET A 338 0.41 15.45 9.85
N LEU A 339 1.65 15.81 10.18
CA LEU A 339 2.44 16.77 9.39
C LEU A 339 2.99 16.17 8.08
N ARG A 340 3.00 14.84 7.96
CA ARG A 340 3.46 14.12 6.77
C ARG A 340 2.42 13.10 6.28
N PRO A 341 1.17 13.50 6.04
CA PRO A 341 0.12 12.56 5.63
C PRO A 341 0.43 11.93 4.27
N GLU A 342 1.17 12.62 3.40
CA GLU A 342 1.42 12.21 2.02
C GLU A 342 2.66 11.32 1.82
N SER A 343 3.53 11.14 2.82
CA SER A 343 4.74 10.31 2.63
C SER A 343 4.44 8.81 2.48
N GLY A 344 3.26 8.36 2.93
CA GLY A 344 2.71 7.02 2.64
C GLY A 344 1.82 6.95 1.40
N ASP A 345 1.35 8.11 0.92
CA ASP A 345 0.27 8.22 -0.06
C ASP A 345 0.72 7.80 -1.47
N ARG A 346 1.98 8.03 -1.84
CA ARG A 346 2.48 7.66 -3.18
C ARG A 346 2.46 6.15 -3.43
N GLY A 347 2.78 5.34 -2.44
CA GLY A 347 2.74 3.88 -2.57
C GLY A 347 1.30 3.34 -2.65
N ASN A 348 0.41 3.85 -1.83
CA ASN A 348 -0.99 3.47 -1.80
C ASN A 348 -1.77 4.06 -2.98
N MET A 349 -1.48 5.29 -3.37
CA MET A 349 -2.04 5.92 -4.56
C MET A 349 -1.63 5.16 -5.83
N MET A 350 -0.35 4.80 -5.98
CA MET A 350 0.12 3.95 -7.08
C MET A 350 -0.56 2.57 -7.04
N SER A 351 -0.68 1.95 -5.88
CA SER A 351 -1.37 0.66 -5.73
C SER A 351 -2.86 0.75 -6.11
N GLN A 352 -3.56 1.79 -5.68
CA GLN A 352 -4.96 2.01 -6.05
C GLN A 352 -5.13 2.38 -7.52
N MET A 353 -4.24 3.19 -8.08
CA MET A 353 -4.23 3.49 -9.52
C MET A 353 -4.05 2.21 -10.35
N VAL A 354 -3.12 1.34 -9.97
CA VAL A 354 -2.92 0.04 -10.62
C VAL A 354 -4.15 -0.86 -10.45
N MET A 355 -4.80 -0.82 -9.28
CA MET A 355 -6.00 -1.62 -8.99
C MET A 355 -7.27 -1.14 -9.69
N ASN A 356 -7.32 0.10 -10.15
CA ASN A 356 -8.46 0.71 -10.84
C ASN A 356 -8.05 1.42 -12.13
N SER A 357 -6.92 1.05 -12.73
CA SER A 357 -6.45 1.67 -13.98
C SER A 357 -7.38 1.34 -15.15
N ARG A 358 -7.65 2.34 -15.96
CA ARG A 358 -8.18 2.17 -17.31
C ARG A 358 -7.06 1.74 -18.24
N MET A 359 -7.44 1.13 -19.35
CA MET A 359 -6.51 0.87 -20.44
C MET A 359 -5.94 2.22 -20.95
N PRO A 360 -4.61 2.38 -21.09
CA PRO A 360 -4.01 3.68 -21.41
C PRO A 360 -4.44 4.31 -22.74
N ASP A 361 -5.04 3.52 -23.64
CA ASP A 361 -5.26 3.89 -25.04
C ASP A 361 -6.71 3.71 -25.50
N ASP A 362 -7.68 3.59 -24.63
CA ASP A 362 -9.07 3.48 -25.05
C ASP A 362 -9.73 4.87 -25.10
N ASP A 363 -9.40 5.66 -26.13
CA ASP A 363 -10.25 6.76 -26.58
C ASP A 363 -11.52 6.18 -27.24
N SER A 364 -12.30 5.43 -26.44
CA SER A 364 -13.63 5.01 -26.84
C SER A 364 -14.60 6.20 -26.77
N ASN A 365 -14.37 7.20 -27.61
CA ASN A 365 -15.43 8.14 -28.00
C ASN A 365 -16.55 7.45 -28.83
N ASP A 366 -16.46 6.15 -29.02
CA ASP A 366 -17.54 5.32 -29.58
C ASP A 366 -18.39 4.76 -28.44
N PHE A 367 -19.03 5.65 -27.67
CA PHE A 367 -20.23 5.25 -26.95
C PHE A 367 -21.29 4.95 -28.02
N PRO A 368 -21.85 3.73 -28.09
CA PRO A 368 -23.03 3.51 -28.90
C PRO A 368 -24.07 4.55 -28.44
N SER A 369 -24.57 5.37 -29.38
CA SER A 369 -25.66 6.29 -29.11
C SER A 369 -26.83 5.49 -28.54
N GLY A 370 -26.98 5.47 -27.21
CA GLY A 370 -27.99 4.68 -26.51
C GLY A 370 -27.51 3.93 -25.27
N SER A 371 -26.20 3.84 -24.98
CA SER A 371 -25.76 3.36 -23.67
C SER A 371 -26.05 4.47 -22.65
N VAL A 372 -27.08 4.29 -21.87
CA VAL A 372 -27.29 5.06 -20.66
C VAL A 372 -26.09 4.78 -19.79
N ALA A 373 -25.16 5.73 -19.72
CA ALA A 373 -24.19 5.73 -18.62
C ALA A 373 -25.04 5.55 -17.36
N ALA A 374 -24.71 4.55 -16.55
CA ALA A 374 -25.35 4.39 -15.26
C ALA A 374 -25.22 5.74 -14.56
N SER A 375 -26.31 6.52 -14.59
CA SER A 375 -26.38 7.85 -14.00
C SER A 375 -26.38 7.68 -12.49
N GLY A 376 -25.22 7.47 -11.92
CA GLY A 376 -25.00 7.77 -10.53
C GLY A 376 -24.70 9.26 -10.47
N ASP A 377 -25.59 10.05 -9.92
CA ASP A 377 -25.38 11.45 -9.54
C ASP A 377 -24.28 11.61 -8.46
N GLY A 378 -23.25 10.75 -8.45
CA GLY A 378 -22.23 10.66 -7.42
C GLY A 378 -20.83 10.44 -7.99
N PRO A 379 -19.79 10.48 -7.13
CA PRO A 379 -18.43 10.15 -7.52
C PRO A 379 -18.37 8.69 -8.01
N ASP A 380 -17.38 8.35 -8.86
CA ASP A 380 -17.13 7.01 -9.40
C ASP A 380 -16.74 5.99 -8.32
N ILE A 381 -17.63 5.78 -7.36
CA ILE A 381 -17.52 4.82 -6.26
C ILE A 381 -18.79 3.95 -6.27
N TYR A 382 -18.60 2.66 -6.54
CA TYR A 382 -19.69 1.72 -6.69
C TYR A 382 -19.72 0.73 -5.52
N TYR A 383 -20.86 0.67 -4.84
CA TYR A 383 -21.12 -0.29 -3.77
C TYR A 383 -21.90 -1.47 -4.32
N HIS A 384 -21.28 -2.63 -4.36
CA HIS A 384 -21.93 -3.88 -4.75
C HIS A 384 -22.20 -4.73 -3.53
N ALA A 385 -23.47 -4.84 -3.12
CA ALA A 385 -23.89 -5.61 -1.97
C ALA A 385 -23.84 -7.12 -2.29
N ILE A 386 -23.12 -7.90 -1.49
CA ILE A 386 -23.04 -9.37 -1.60
C ILE A 386 -23.88 -10.08 -0.53
N GLY A 387 -24.72 -9.33 0.18
CA GLY A 387 -25.62 -9.83 1.22
C GLY A 387 -24.93 -10.05 2.58
N VAL A 388 -25.67 -10.69 3.48
CA VAL A 388 -25.20 -10.95 4.84
C VAL A 388 -24.13 -12.03 4.84
N ARG A 389 -23.01 -11.77 5.53
CA ARG A 389 -21.86 -12.68 5.64
C ARG A 389 -21.29 -12.70 7.05
N SER A 390 -20.62 -13.79 7.35
CA SER A 390 -19.83 -13.98 8.57
C SER A 390 -18.44 -14.43 8.17
N MET A 391 -17.39 -13.87 8.76
CA MET A 391 -16.00 -14.26 8.53
C MET A 391 -15.22 -14.21 9.84
N ASN A 392 -14.33 -15.20 10.04
CA ASN A 392 -13.35 -15.16 11.11
C ASN A 392 -12.14 -14.30 10.71
N LYS A 393 -11.39 -13.83 11.69
CA LYS A 393 -10.06 -13.29 11.46
C LYS A 393 -9.17 -14.35 10.82
N GLU A 394 -8.28 -13.94 9.91
CA GLU A 394 -7.39 -14.77 9.09
C GLU A 394 -8.13 -15.69 8.09
N GLU A 395 -9.41 -15.43 7.83
CA GLU A 395 -10.20 -16.19 6.87
C GLU A 395 -10.15 -15.54 5.48
N VAL A 396 -10.15 -16.39 4.46
CA VAL A 396 -10.25 -16.00 3.05
C VAL A 396 -11.49 -16.66 2.46
N LEU A 397 -12.38 -15.85 1.89
CA LEU A 397 -13.62 -16.29 1.26
C LEU A 397 -13.58 -15.99 -0.24
N ALA A 398 -13.75 -16.99 -1.09
CA ALA A 398 -13.92 -16.81 -2.53
C ALA A 398 -15.39 -17.09 -2.91
N LEU A 399 -15.98 -16.20 -3.69
CA LEU A 399 -17.37 -16.32 -4.12
C LEU A 399 -17.56 -15.78 -5.56
N SER A 400 -18.62 -16.28 -6.23
CA SER A 400 -19.05 -15.70 -7.50
C SER A 400 -19.82 -14.41 -7.23
N ASN A 401 -19.41 -13.34 -7.90
CA ASN A 401 -19.99 -12.01 -7.75
C ASN A 401 -20.94 -11.63 -8.90
N GLY A 402 -21.01 -12.45 -9.91
CA GLY A 402 -21.90 -12.32 -11.04
C GLY A 402 -21.43 -13.12 -12.24
N LYS A 403 -22.40 -13.66 -12.98
CA LYS A 403 -22.19 -14.41 -14.22
C LYS A 403 -23.14 -13.89 -15.27
N LYS A 404 -22.63 -13.52 -16.43
CA LYS A 404 -23.38 -12.96 -17.56
C LYS A 404 -22.89 -13.56 -18.88
N GLU A 405 -23.73 -13.50 -19.90
CA GLU A 405 -23.35 -13.76 -21.28
C GLU A 405 -23.10 -12.45 -22.01
N ALA A 406 -22.13 -12.46 -22.92
CA ALA A 406 -21.80 -11.33 -23.76
C ALA A 406 -21.41 -11.78 -25.17
N GLU A 407 -21.77 -10.98 -26.16
CA GLU A 407 -21.24 -11.17 -27.50
C GLU A 407 -19.79 -10.70 -27.56
N PHE A 408 -18.93 -11.45 -28.23
CA PHE A 408 -17.54 -11.11 -28.42
C PHE A 408 -17.13 -11.16 -29.89
N GLU A 409 -16.11 -10.37 -30.21
CA GLU A 409 -15.40 -10.42 -31.48
C GLU A 409 -13.91 -10.69 -31.24
N ARG A 410 -13.32 -11.67 -31.93
CA ARG A 410 -11.87 -11.88 -31.92
C ARG A 410 -11.22 -10.90 -32.89
N ILE A 411 -10.18 -10.23 -32.42
CA ILE A 411 -9.39 -9.30 -33.20
C ILE A 411 -7.91 -9.64 -33.07
N VAL A 412 -7.11 -9.23 -34.04
CA VAL A 412 -5.66 -9.20 -33.93
C VAL A 412 -5.24 -7.74 -33.77
N GLU A 413 -4.78 -7.40 -32.58
CA GLU A 413 -4.36 -6.04 -32.26
C GLU A 413 -2.85 -5.91 -32.41
N TRP A 414 -2.42 -4.88 -33.15
CA TRP A 414 -1.01 -4.55 -33.30
C TRP A 414 -0.79 -3.07 -33.02
N THR A 415 -0.15 -2.77 -31.87
CA THR A 415 0.20 -1.41 -31.48
C THR A 415 1.67 -1.15 -31.75
N VAL A 416 1.95 -0.17 -32.60
CA VAL A 416 3.30 0.34 -32.87
C VAL A 416 3.49 1.60 -32.04
N SER A 417 4.20 1.45 -30.93
CA SER A 417 4.39 2.53 -29.97
C SER A 417 5.23 3.68 -30.53
N ASN A 418 5.06 4.84 -29.92
CA ASN A 418 5.87 6.01 -30.20
C ASN A 418 7.31 5.82 -29.70
N THR A 419 8.27 6.00 -30.61
CA THR A 419 9.72 5.84 -30.34
C THR A 419 10.40 7.12 -29.90
N ARG A 420 9.68 8.24 -29.81
CA ARG A 420 10.22 9.56 -29.51
C ARG A 420 9.52 10.23 -28.33
N ASP A 421 10.24 11.11 -27.65
CA ASP A 421 9.68 11.98 -26.62
C ASP A 421 8.99 13.24 -27.23
N GLU A 422 8.47 14.10 -26.35
CA GLU A 422 7.81 15.36 -26.75
C GLU A 422 8.76 16.39 -27.37
N ASN A 423 10.08 16.23 -27.21
CA ASN A 423 11.12 17.07 -27.83
C ASN A 423 11.69 16.46 -29.12
N GLY A 424 11.17 15.29 -29.55
CA GLY A 424 11.60 14.59 -30.75
C GLY A 424 12.82 13.68 -30.55
N HIS A 425 13.34 13.53 -29.33
CA HIS A 425 14.49 12.66 -29.05
C HIS A 425 14.06 11.18 -28.94
N PRO A 426 14.92 10.24 -29.37
CA PRO A 426 14.63 8.82 -29.23
C PRO A 426 14.43 8.42 -27.76
N ARG A 427 13.38 7.65 -27.48
CA ARG A 427 13.21 6.96 -26.19
C ARG A 427 14.03 5.69 -26.20
N GLY A 428 14.78 5.43 -25.10
CA GLY A 428 15.60 4.23 -24.98
C GLY A 428 14.78 2.94 -25.00
N ASP A 429 15.41 1.88 -25.46
CA ASP A 429 15.05 0.47 -25.51
C ASP A 429 13.54 0.09 -25.48
N GLN A 430 12.96 -0.04 -26.68
CA GLN A 430 11.58 -0.52 -26.87
C GLN A 430 11.53 -1.83 -27.70
N GLN A 431 12.47 -2.75 -27.49
CA GLN A 431 12.65 -3.95 -28.33
C GLN A 431 11.48 -4.95 -28.36
N ASN A 432 10.44 -4.81 -27.52
CA ASN A 432 9.37 -5.81 -27.39
C ASN A 432 7.95 -5.35 -27.77
N LEU A 433 7.78 -4.15 -28.33
CA LEU A 433 6.45 -3.55 -28.50
C LEU A 433 5.79 -3.81 -29.87
N ASN A 434 6.46 -4.47 -30.81
CA ASN A 434 5.94 -4.68 -32.16
C ASN A 434 5.36 -6.08 -32.40
N THR A 435 4.79 -6.71 -31.36
CA THR A 435 4.19 -8.05 -31.52
C THR A 435 2.67 -7.93 -31.56
N PRO A 436 1.99 -8.50 -32.57
CA PRO A 436 0.53 -8.51 -32.62
C PRO A 436 -0.03 -9.49 -31.58
N TRP A 437 -1.20 -9.15 -31.03
CA TRP A 437 -1.89 -9.93 -30.01
C TRP A 437 -3.25 -10.43 -30.51
N ASP A 438 -3.54 -11.68 -30.28
CA ASP A 438 -4.91 -12.18 -30.36
C ASP A 438 -5.68 -11.69 -29.15
N SER A 439 -6.76 -10.96 -29.38
CA SER A 439 -7.57 -10.31 -28.35
C SER A 439 -9.05 -10.61 -28.57
N ILE A 440 -9.83 -10.50 -27.52
CA ILE A 440 -11.29 -10.47 -27.58
C ILE A 440 -11.79 -9.06 -27.25
N GLN A 441 -12.75 -8.61 -28.00
CA GLN A 441 -13.45 -7.36 -27.78
C GLN A 441 -14.91 -7.63 -27.48
N PHE A 442 -15.46 -7.00 -26.43
CA PHE A 442 -16.84 -7.16 -26.01
C PHE A 442 -17.33 -5.93 -25.23
N ILE A 443 -18.61 -5.89 -24.95
CA ILE A 443 -19.23 -4.85 -24.12
C ILE A 443 -19.40 -5.43 -22.70
N ASN A 444 -19.02 -4.66 -21.67
CA ASN A 444 -19.24 -5.07 -20.28
C ASN A 444 -20.74 -5.41 -20.06
N PRO A 445 -21.06 -6.69 -19.78
CA PRO A 445 -22.47 -7.12 -19.65
C PRO A 445 -23.05 -6.95 -18.25
N PHE A 446 -22.19 -6.54 -17.28
CA PHE A 446 -22.65 -6.32 -15.91
C PHE A 446 -23.32 -4.95 -15.79
N ASP A 447 -24.21 -4.83 -14.83
CA ASP A 447 -24.85 -3.58 -14.41
C ASP A 447 -23.97 -2.72 -13.47
N PHE A 448 -22.74 -3.19 -13.25
CA PHE A 448 -21.69 -2.51 -12.48
C PHE A 448 -20.37 -2.49 -13.26
N PRO A 449 -19.43 -1.62 -12.92
CA PRO A 449 -18.17 -1.58 -13.63
C PRO A 449 -17.30 -2.82 -13.38
N MET A 450 -16.69 -3.35 -14.43
CA MET A 450 -15.59 -4.28 -14.31
C MET A 450 -14.39 -3.52 -13.77
N THR A 451 -13.95 -3.88 -12.57
CA THR A 451 -12.79 -3.25 -11.95
C THR A 451 -11.51 -4.01 -12.31
N THR A 452 -10.36 -3.33 -12.33
CA THR A 452 -9.08 -3.92 -12.73
C THR A 452 -8.76 -5.19 -11.94
N GLY A 453 -8.49 -6.27 -12.65
CA GLY A 453 -8.18 -7.58 -12.06
C GLY A 453 -7.74 -8.60 -13.11
N PRO A 454 -7.22 -9.76 -12.70
CA PRO A 454 -6.84 -10.83 -13.63
C PRO A 454 -8.07 -11.42 -14.32
N ALA A 455 -7.97 -11.65 -15.64
CA ALA A 455 -8.96 -12.31 -16.46
C ALA A 455 -8.35 -13.57 -17.10
N ALA A 456 -8.85 -14.74 -16.70
CA ALA A 456 -8.50 -16.01 -17.28
C ALA A 456 -9.43 -16.32 -18.44
N ILE A 457 -8.88 -16.56 -19.63
CA ILE A 457 -9.61 -16.87 -20.86
C ILE A 457 -9.43 -18.35 -21.15
N MET A 458 -10.53 -19.07 -21.37
CA MET A 458 -10.53 -20.51 -21.60
C MET A 458 -11.69 -20.93 -22.49
N THR A 459 -11.60 -22.14 -23.06
CA THR A 459 -12.75 -22.90 -23.57
C THR A 459 -13.12 -23.96 -22.54
N GLU A 460 -14.09 -24.85 -22.83
CA GLU A 460 -14.38 -25.97 -21.93
C GLU A 460 -13.16 -26.89 -21.74
N LYS A 461 -12.31 -27.01 -22.75
CA LYS A 461 -11.22 -28.00 -22.77
C LYS A 461 -9.84 -27.39 -22.57
N GLN A 462 -9.67 -26.10 -22.82
CA GLN A 462 -8.33 -25.50 -22.93
C GLN A 462 -8.25 -24.15 -22.21
N PHE A 463 -7.17 -23.95 -21.49
CA PHE A 463 -6.76 -22.63 -21.02
C PHE A 463 -6.04 -21.89 -22.18
N LEU A 464 -6.51 -20.72 -22.52
CA LEU A 464 -5.99 -19.94 -23.65
C LEU A 464 -5.01 -18.87 -23.23
N GLY A 465 -5.21 -18.28 -22.05
CA GLY A 465 -4.35 -17.25 -21.51
C GLY A 465 -4.92 -16.58 -20.26
N GLN A 466 -4.11 -15.75 -19.63
CA GLN A 466 -4.51 -14.86 -18.56
C GLN A 466 -3.96 -13.47 -18.83
N SER A 467 -4.81 -12.47 -18.71
CA SER A 467 -4.45 -11.07 -18.92
C SER A 467 -5.08 -10.20 -17.82
N THR A 468 -4.84 -8.91 -17.90
CA THR A 468 -5.47 -7.94 -17.01
C THR A 468 -6.72 -7.38 -17.69
N SER A 469 -7.88 -7.47 -17.00
CA SER A 469 -9.03 -6.64 -17.29
C SER A 469 -8.82 -5.29 -16.63
N TYR A 470 -9.03 -4.20 -17.36
CA TYR A 470 -8.95 -2.85 -16.83
C TYR A 470 -10.35 -2.34 -16.43
N TRP A 471 -10.38 -1.19 -15.78
CA TRP A 471 -11.65 -0.54 -15.45
C TRP A 471 -12.47 -0.31 -16.72
N THR A 472 -13.69 -0.82 -16.70
CA THR A 472 -14.64 -0.71 -17.82
C THR A 472 -16.03 -0.49 -17.23
N SER A 473 -16.64 0.65 -17.53
CA SER A 473 -17.98 1.00 -17.04
C SER A 473 -19.05 0.05 -17.56
N ALA A 474 -20.19 -0.01 -16.92
CA ALA A 474 -21.33 -0.81 -17.40
C ALA A 474 -21.70 -0.40 -18.83
N GLY A 475 -21.83 -1.38 -19.75
CA GLY A 475 -22.13 -1.12 -21.16
C GLY A 475 -21.00 -0.52 -22.00
N GLU A 476 -19.82 -0.30 -21.43
CA GLU A 476 -18.62 0.17 -22.13
C GLU A 476 -17.94 -1.00 -22.86
N ARG A 477 -17.31 -0.70 -24.01
CA ARG A 477 -16.54 -1.68 -24.79
C ARG A 477 -15.16 -1.86 -24.19
N THR A 478 -14.68 -3.10 -24.13
CA THR A 478 -13.34 -3.44 -23.66
C THR A 478 -12.67 -4.45 -24.58
N THR A 479 -11.33 -4.47 -24.53
CA THR A 479 -10.51 -5.42 -25.26
C THR A 479 -9.56 -6.11 -24.29
N ILE A 480 -9.52 -7.44 -24.31
CA ILE A 480 -8.63 -8.23 -23.46
C ILE A 480 -7.72 -9.09 -24.34
N PRO A 481 -6.39 -8.89 -24.26
CA PRO A 481 -5.44 -9.71 -25.00
C PRO A 481 -5.40 -11.14 -24.44
N ILE A 482 -5.31 -12.13 -25.33
CA ILE A 482 -5.26 -13.56 -24.98
C ILE A 482 -3.81 -14.06 -25.05
N THR A 483 -3.21 -13.96 -26.26
CA THR A 483 -1.87 -14.50 -26.56
C THR A 483 -1.22 -13.75 -27.71
N LYS A 484 0.09 -13.88 -27.84
CA LYS A 484 0.80 -13.34 -29.01
C LYS A 484 0.37 -14.05 -30.30
N SER A 485 0.08 -13.28 -31.33
CA SER A 485 -0.38 -13.77 -32.62
C SER A 485 0.79 -14.16 -33.52
N LEU A 486 1.36 -15.36 -33.32
CA LEU A 486 2.55 -15.82 -34.06
C LEU A 486 2.30 -16.10 -35.54
N SER A 487 1.04 -16.32 -35.91
CA SER A 487 0.63 -16.57 -37.30
C SER A 487 0.27 -15.31 -38.07
N VAL A 488 0.46 -14.14 -37.50
CA VAL A 488 0.33 -12.85 -38.17
C VAL A 488 1.69 -12.18 -38.17
N SER A 489 2.22 -11.94 -39.37
CA SER A 489 3.54 -11.32 -39.55
C SER A 489 3.38 -9.81 -39.69
N VAL A 490 4.16 -9.05 -38.95
CA VAL A 490 4.12 -7.58 -38.96
C VAL A 490 5.51 -6.99 -39.16
N LYS A 491 5.56 -5.83 -39.82
CA LYS A 491 6.79 -5.05 -40.03
C LYS A 491 6.44 -3.57 -39.98
N ALA A 492 7.19 -2.81 -39.22
CA ALA A 492 7.09 -1.36 -39.12
C ALA A 492 8.43 -0.75 -39.52
N ASP A 493 8.41 0.10 -40.51
CA ASP A 493 9.57 0.85 -41.00
C ASP A 493 9.26 2.35 -40.92
N GLU A 494 10.19 3.12 -40.37
CA GLU A 494 10.14 4.58 -40.35
C GLU A 494 11.41 5.14 -41.00
N LYS A 495 11.26 6.05 -41.94
CA LYS A 495 12.37 6.64 -42.69
C LYS A 495 12.24 8.17 -42.70
N GLU A 496 13.29 8.86 -42.33
CA GLU A 496 13.37 10.32 -42.56
C GLU A 496 13.42 10.60 -44.07
N VAL A 497 12.46 11.39 -44.54
CA VAL A 497 12.33 11.79 -45.95
C VAL A 497 12.52 13.29 -46.17
N GLY A 498 12.53 14.08 -45.12
CA GLY A 498 12.74 15.51 -45.20
C GLY A 498 13.28 16.12 -43.92
N ARG A 499 14.09 17.17 -44.07
CA ARG A 499 14.63 17.94 -42.93
C ARG A 499 14.74 19.40 -43.35
N THR A 500 14.23 20.31 -42.49
CA THR A 500 14.38 21.74 -42.71
C THR A 500 15.66 22.27 -42.10
N ASP A 501 16.03 23.50 -42.47
CA ASP A 501 17.00 24.29 -41.74
C ASP A 501 16.48 24.63 -40.35
N GLU A 502 17.36 25.22 -39.52
CA GLU A 502 16.99 25.64 -38.16
C GLU A 502 15.88 26.70 -38.20
N LEU A 503 14.90 26.50 -37.33
CA LEU A 503 13.78 27.43 -37.16
C LEU A 503 13.45 27.60 -35.68
N HIS A 504 12.72 28.66 -35.37
CA HIS A 504 12.18 28.88 -34.04
C HIS A 504 10.67 28.58 -34.06
N TYR A 505 10.27 27.60 -33.26
CA TYR A 505 8.88 27.23 -33.10
C TYR A 505 8.53 27.18 -31.61
N MET A 506 7.45 27.84 -31.21
CA MET A 506 7.03 27.98 -29.81
C MET A 506 8.14 28.49 -28.85
N GLY A 507 9.05 29.32 -29.38
CA GLY A 507 10.19 29.87 -28.60
C GLY A 507 11.37 28.90 -28.43
N VAL A 508 11.30 27.71 -29.05
CA VAL A 508 12.36 26.68 -29.01
C VAL A 508 13.07 26.65 -30.36
N ARG A 509 14.41 26.56 -30.33
CA ARG A 509 15.23 26.34 -31.52
C ARG A 509 15.14 24.87 -31.92
N CYS A 510 14.66 24.60 -33.12
CA CYS A 510 14.37 23.25 -33.57
C CYS A 510 14.54 23.09 -35.09
N ARG A 511 14.46 21.85 -35.57
CA ARG A 511 14.31 21.48 -36.98
C ARG A 511 13.05 20.66 -37.17
N ARG A 512 12.34 20.91 -38.26
CA ARG A 512 11.23 20.07 -38.64
C ARG A 512 11.77 18.87 -39.41
N ILE A 513 11.43 17.68 -38.95
CA ILE A 513 11.79 16.39 -39.56
C ILE A 513 10.53 15.73 -40.10
N THR A 514 10.50 15.36 -41.38
CA THR A 514 9.41 14.61 -41.99
C THR A 514 9.79 13.13 -42.08
N VAL A 515 8.89 12.26 -41.62
CA VAL A 515 9.07 10.81 -41.56
C VAL A 515 8.00 10.13 -42.37
N ALA A 516 8.42 9.26 -43.30
CA ALA A 516 7.54 8.32 -43.98
C ALA A 516 7.47 7.02 -43.17
N VAL A 517 6.27 6.54 -42.91
CA VAL A 517 5.97 5.31 -42.16
C VAL A 517 5.36 4.28 -43.10
N GLU A 518 5.90 3.07 -43.06
CA GLU A 518 5.36 1.89 -43.77
C GLU A 518 5.07 0.79 -42.75
N LEU A 519 3.78 0.46 -42.57
CA LEU A 519 3.32 -0.61 -41.68
C LEU A 519 2.79 -1.76 -42.55
N THR A 520 3.43 -2.89 -42.48
CA THR A 520 3.01 -4.09 -43.22
C THR A 520 2.47 -5.15 -42.27
N ILE A 521 1.27 -5.67 -42.54
CA ILE A 521 0.65 -6.78 -41.79
C ILE A 521 0.28 -7.89 -42.80
N THR A 522 0.56 -9.14 -42.47
CA THR A 522 0.26 -10.31 -43.30
C THR A 522 -0.45 -11.38 -42.48
N ASN A 523 -1.64 -11.76 -42.89
CA ASN A 523 -2.38 -12.88 -42.32
C ASN A 523 -1.87 -14.21 -42.88
N ARG A 524 -1.15 -15.01 -42.08
CA ARG A 524 -0.67 -16.35 -42.49
C ARG A 524 -1.60 -17.47 -42.02
N ARG A 525 -2.78 -17.15 -41.47
CA ARG A 525 -3.80 -18.13 -41.05
C ARG A 525 -4.62 -18.58 -42.27
N ALA A 526 -5.23 -19.76 -42.12
CA ALA A 526 -6.21 -20.27 -43.08
C ALA A 526 -7.59 -19.59 -42.94
N GLU A 527 -7.78 -18.74 -41.96
CA GLU A 527 -9.04 -18.07 -41.63
C GLU A 527 -8.90 -16.55 -41.79
N PRO A 528 -9.97 -15.84 -42.22
CA PRO A 528 -9.94 -14.38 -42.21
C PRO A 528 -9.82 -13.83 -40.81
N ILE A 529 -9.15 -12.70 -40.66
CA ILE A 529 -9.00 -12.01 -39.36
C ILE A 529 -9.47 -10.57 -39.50
N LYS A 530 -9.91 -9.99 -38.38
CA LYS A 530 -10.04 -8.55 -38.19
C LYS A 530 -8.80 -8.04 -37.52
N ALA A 531 -7.98 -7.26 -38.20
CA ALA A 531 -6.80 -6.64 -37.63
C ALA A 531 -7.11 -5.21 -37.19
N VAL A 532 -6.68 -4.86 -36.00
CA VAL A 532 -6.69 -3.49 -35.48
C VAL A 532 -5.23 -3.03 -35.37
N VAL A 533 -4.84 -2.11 -36.24
CA VAL A 533 -3.48 -1.56 -36.26
C VAL A 533 -3.51 -0.16 -35.64
N LYS A 534 -2.70 0.05 -34.65
CA LYS A 534 -2.53 1.35 -33.97
C LYS A 534 -1.10 1.82 -34.14
N LYS A 535 -0.88 3.05 -34.58
CA LYS A 535 0.44 3.69 -34.60
C LYS A 535 0.43 4.96 -33.80
N GLN A 536 1.25 4.98 -32.75
CA GLN A 536 1.48 6.15 -31.92
C GLN A 536 2.71 6.91 -32.40
N PHE A 537 2.64 8.23 -32.43
CA PHE A 537 3.74 9.10 -32.83
C PHE A 537 3.63 10.47 -32.16
N SER A 538 4.77 11.14 -32.01
CA SER A 538 4.85 12.55 -31.61
C SER A 538 5.05 13.41 -32.83
N GLY A 539 4.15 14.36 -33.06
CA GLY A 539 4.19 15.23 -34.24
C GLY A 539 2.81 15.45 -34.86
N GLU A 540 2.78 15.95 -36.07
CA GLU A 540 1.55 16.28 -36.80
C GLU A 540 1.59 15.67 -38.20
N MET A 541 0.41 15.39 -38.75
CA MET A 541 0.25 14.95 -40.15
C MET A 541 -0.17 16.13 -41.00
N GLU A 542 0.36 16.21 -42.23
CA GLU A 542 -0.08 17.20 -43.23
C GLU A 542 -1.35 16.78 -43.95
N ASN A 543 -1.49 15.48 -44.18
CA ASN A 543 -2.57 14.94 -44.99
C ASN A 543 -3.36 13.88 -44.20
N PRO A 544 -4.69 13.87 -44.31
CA PRO A 544 -5.49 12.81 -43.72
C PRO A 544 -5.17 11.45 -44.36
N VAL A 545 -5.15 10.40 -43.55
CA VAL A 545 -4.91 9.02 -44.03
C VAL A 545 -6.23 8.34 -44.31
N GLU A 546 -6.39 7.82 -45.50
CA GLU A 546 -7.62 7.15 -45.91
C GLU A 546 -7.89 5.88 -45.09
N GLY A 547 -9.13 5.72 -44.65
CA GLY A 547 -9.56 4.56 -43.87
C GLY A 547 -9.03 4.50 -42.40
N ALA A 548 -8.37 5.56 -41.97
CA ALA A 548 -7.86 5.66 -40.62
C ALA A 548 -8.69 6.60 -39.72
N LYS A 549 -8.79 6.26 -38.44
CA LYS A 549 -9.22 7.20 -37.40
C LYS A 549 -7.99 7.79 -36.73
N VAL A 550 -7.95 9.09 -36.56
CA VAL A 550 -6.86 9.79 -35.88
C VAL A 550 -7.39 10.36 -34.59
N ALA A 551 -6.73 10.02 -33.49
CA ALA A 551 -7.00 10.54 -32.16
C ALA A 551 -5.78 11.29 -31.63
N GLN A 552 -5.99 12.43 -31.00
CA GLN A 552 -4.95 13.10 -30.23
C GLN A 552 -4.94 12.48 -28.85
N LEU A 553 -3.83 11.87 -28.47
CA LEU A 553 -3.65 11.35 -27.12
C LEU A 553 -3.57 12.53 -26.14
N ALA A 554 -4.14 12.38 -24.94
CA ALA A 554 -4.21 13.45 -23.96
C ALA A 554 -2.83 14.06 -23.70
N ASN A 555 -2.67 15.35 -23.98
CA ASN A 555 -1.46 16.07 -23.66
C ASN A 555 -1.48 16.47 -22.18
N GLN A 556 -0.56 15.94 -21.41
CA GLN A 556 -0.30 16.42 -20.05
C GLN A 556 0.29 17.85 -20.05
N ASN A 557 0.90 18.27 -21.17
CA ASN A 557 1.48 19.61 -21.33
C ASN A 557 0.88 20.30 -22.55
N LEU A 558 0.08 21.35 -22.34
CA LEU A 558 -0.46 22.22 -23.39
C LEU A 558 0.63 22.88 -24.27
N ASN A 559 1.87 22.91 -23.80
CA ASN A 559 3.03 23.53 -24.45
C ASN A 559 4.01 22.50 -25.05
N ALA A 560 3.59 21.25 -25.24
CA ALA A 560 4.45 20.24 -25.87
C ALA A 560 4.80 20.66 -27.31
N LEU A 561 6.10 20.62 -27.64
CA LEU A 561 6.61 20.94 -28.98
C LEU A 561 6.02 19.98 -30.04
N ASN A 562 5.86 18.71 -29.67
CA ASN A 562 5.26 17.66 -30.48
C ASN A 562 4.09 17.02 -29.76
N ARG A 563 2.91 17.14 -30.30
CA ARG A 563 1.71 16.51 -29.77
C ARG A 563 1.76 15.00 -29.99
N GLN A 564 1.26 14.25 -29.02
CA GLN A 564 1.12 12.81 -29.18
C GLN A 564 -0.18 12.47 -29.89
N ASN A 565 -0.10 11.67 -30.91
CA ASN A 565 -1.21 11.24 -31.74
C ASN A 565 -1.20 9.72 -31.91
N GLU A 566 -2.38 9.15 -32.15
CA GLU A 566 -2.56 7.77 -32.52
C GLU A 566 -3.39 7.70 -33.83
N ILE A 567 -2.93 6.88 -34.76
CA ILE A 567 -3.70 6.50 -35.92
C ILE A 567 -4.15 5.06 -35.74
N ARG A 568 -5.44 4.80 -36.01
CA ARG A 568 -6.04 3.48 -35.88
C ARG A 568 -6.72 3.05 -37.20
N TRP A 569 -6.42 1.83 -37.63
CA TRP A 569 -7.07 1.16 -38.75
C TRP A 569 -7.77 -0.11 -38.28
N GLU A 570 -8.94 -0.39 -38.84
CA GLU A 570 -9.63 -1.67 -38.71
C GLU A 570 -9.70 -2.35 -40.08
N LEU A 571 -8.99 -3.45 -40.23
CA LEU A 571 -8.75 -4.10 -41.49
C LEU A 571 -9.26 -5.54 -41.48
N PRO A 572 -10.21 -5.91 -42.36
CA PRO A 572 -10.45 -7.31 -42.62
C PRO A 572 -9.31 -7.84 -43.50
N LEU A 573 -8.66 -8.93 -43.10
CA LEU A 573 -7.59 -9.57 -43.88
C LEU A 573 -7.97 -11.01 -44.21
N GLN A 574 -7.99 -11.35 -45.48
CA GLN A 574 -8.24 -12.71 -45.93
C GLN A 574 -7.03 -13.63 -45.67
N PRO A 575 -7.20 -14.95 -45.72
CA PRO A 575 -6.09 -15.90 -45.67
C PRO A 575 -4.98 -15.57 -46.67
N GLY A 576 -3.74 -15.45 -46.19
CA GLY A 576 -2.58 -15.11 -47.00
C GLY A 576 -2.47 -13.64 -47.45
N GLU A 577 -3.44 -12.80 -47.10
CA GLU A 577 -3.44 -11.39 -47.51
C GLU A 577 -2.35 -10.60 -46.80
N LYS A 578 -1.64 -9.76 -47.60
CA LYS A 578 -0.68 -8.77 -47.15
C LYS A 578 -1.27 -7.38 -47.37
N LYS A 579 -1.30 -6.55 -46.31
CA LYS A 579 -1.71 -5.16 -46.41
C LYS A 579 -0.58 -4.26 -45.97
N THR A 580 -0.33 -3.19 -46.73
CA THR A 580 0.64 -2.14 -46.38
C THR A 580 -0.12 -0.85 -46.16
N LEU A 581 0.20 -0.17 -45.07
CA LEU A 581 -0.35 1.13 -44.69
C LEU A 581 0.79 2.14 -44.70
N GLU A 582 0.63 3.19 -45.47
CA GLU A 582 1.65 4.21 -45.68
C GLU A 582 1.10 5.57 -45.30
N PHE A 583 1.90 6.36 -44.60
CA PHE A 583 1.59 7.75 -44.29
C PHE A 583 2.84 8.53 -43.92
N GLU A 584 2.73 9.87 -43.88
CA GLU A 584 3.81 10.76 -43.47
C GLU A 584 3.34 11.62 -42.30
N TYR A 585 4.27 11.83 -41.37
CA TYR A 585 4.10 12.80 -40.31
C TYR A 585 5.39 13.60 -40.14
N PHE A 586 5.29 14.75 -39.49
CA PHE A 586 6.47 15.54 -39.14
C PHE A 586 6.51 15.83 -37.63
N TYR A 587 7.71 16.00 -37.13
CA TYR A 587 7.94 16.41 -35.76
C TYR A 587 9.06 17.47 -35.69
N TYR A 588 9.09 18.21 -34.60
CA TYR A 588 10.14 19.19 -34.34
C TYR A 588 11.17 18.56 -33.40
N LEU A 589 12.43 18.54 -33.83
CA LEU A 589 13.57 18.10 -33.05
C LEU A 589 14.19 19.33 -32.36
N ALA A 590 14.10 19.42 -31.03
CA ALA A 590 14.69 20.47 -30.23
C ALA A 590 16.20 20.29 -30.07
N TYR A 591 16.92 21.41 -29.87
CA TYR A 591 18.38 21.42 -29.65
C TYR A 591 18.72 21.84 -28.23
#